data_4482696471ce433aad7af6a6d0ddbe13
#
_entry.id   4482696471ce433aad7af6a6d0ddbe13
#
_cell.length_a   1.000
_cell.length_b   1.000
_cell.length_c   1.000
_cell.angle_alpha   90.00
_cell.angle_beta   90.00
_cell.angle_gamma   90.00
#
_symmetry.space_group_name_H-M   'P 1'
#
loop_
_entity.id
_entity.type
_entity.pdbx_description
1 polymer ?
#
loop_
_entity_poly.entity_id
_entity_poly.type
_entity_poly.pdbx_seq_one_letter_code
_entity_poly.pdbx_strand_id
1 'polypeptide(L)'
;ASRRNPMLSRYYVQVPSTDKVEDWSDDRFWEALHRRLPEHAHGEIETGPSIEKSIAPLRSFVAEPMRWGKLFLAGDAAHIVPPTGAKGLNLAFSDVFYLSRALIAHFRENSDRYLDSYSQMALRRVWAAENISWRMTKLLHVFPGEDPFDQKIRQNDFDLLAGSEDIQRAFAFEYIGLPFED
;
A
#
# COMPACT_ATOMS: atom_id res chain seq x y z
N ALA A 1 4.97 12.09 6.64
CA ALA A 1 4.06 13.19 7.02
C ALA A 1 2.99 13.39 5.95
N SER A 2 1.76 13.60 6.37
CA SER A 2 0.62 13.80 5.46
C SER A 2 -0.32 14.84 6.04
N ARG A 3 -0.42 15.99 5.36
CA ARG A 3 -1.37 17.04 5.73
C ARG A 3 -2.77 16.61 5.30
N ARG A 4 -3.70 16.53 6.25
CA ARG A 4 -5.10 16.13 6.01
C ARG A 4 -6.00 17.30 5.68
N ASN A 5 -5.79 18.41 6.38
CA ASN A 5 -6.39 19.71 6.11
C ASN A 5 -5.49 20.80 6.72
N PRO A 6 -5.83 22.10 6.61
CA PRO A 6 -5.02 23.18 7.16
C PRO A 6 -4.68 23.07 8.66
N MET A 7 -5.53 22.37 9.44
CA MET A 7 -5.42 22.25 10.89
C MET A 7 -5.04 20.85 11.37
N LEU A 8 -4.83 19.89 10.44
CA LEU A 8 -4.60 18.50 10.81
C LEU A 8 -3.49 17.88 9.94
N SER A 9 -2.47 17.35 10.60
CA SER A 9 -1.42 16.56 9.98
C SER A 9 -1.36 15.17 10.62
N ARG A 10 -1.00 14.18 9.82
CA ARG A 10 -0.75 12.83 10.28
C ARG A 10 0.70 12.47 10.01
N TYR A 11 1.36 11.97 11.03
CA TYR A 11 2.73 11.51 10.96
C TYR A 11 2.78 10.00 11.16
N TYR A 12 3.69 9.35 10.45
CA TYR A 12 3.94 7.91 10.56
C TYR A 12 5.41 7.68 10.86
N VAL A 13 5.66 6.82 11.83
CA VAL A 13 6.99 6.33 12.18
C VAL A 13 6.97 4.82 12.12
N GLN A 14 7.90 4.22 11.40
CA GLN A 14 8.05 2.77 11.37
C GLN A 14 8.57 2.27 12.71
N VAL A 15 7.90 1.25 13.24
CA VAL A 15 8.22 0.62 14.52
C VAL A 15 8.12 -0.90 14.39
N PRO A 16 8.74 -1.69 15.29
CA PRO A 16 8.53 -3.13 15.34
C PRO A 16 7.05 -3.48 15.54
N SER A 17 6.60 -4.57 14.95
CA SER A 17 5.21 -5.05 15.10
C SER A 17 4.86 -5.50 16.53
N THR A 18 5.87 -5.66 17.38
CA THR A 18 5.75 -6.02 18.79
C THR A 18 5.53 -4.82 19.70
N ASP A 19 5.75 -3.61 19.21
CA ASP A 19 5.57 -2.39 19.99
C ASP A 19 4.09 -2.17 20.31
N LYS A 20 3.85 -1.53 21.46
CA LYS A 20 2.51 -1.15 21.90
C LYS A 20 2.36 0.36 21.90
N VAL A 21 1.16 0.84 21.63
CA VAL A 21 0.89 2.29 21.55
C VAL A 21 1.14 2.98 22.90
N GLU A 22 0.91 2.28 23.99
CA GLU A 22 1.11 2.77 25.37
C GLU A 22 2.58 3.10 25.65
N ASP A 23 3.51 2.44 24.96
CA ASP A 23 4.95 2.67 25.12
C ASP A 23 5.44 3.90 24.34
N TRP A 24 4.57 4.51 23.56
CA TRP A 24 4.88 5.65 22.69
C TRP A 24 4.28 6.95 23.22
N SER A 25 5.01 7.63 24.13
CA SER A 25 4.68 9.01 24.50
C SER A 25 4.81 9.96 23.29
N ASP A 26 4.24 11.17 23.39
CA ASP A 26 4.41 12.19 22.34
C ASP A 26 5.89 12.56 22.19
N ASP A 27 6.62 12.73 23.27
CA ASP A 27 8.06 13.05 23.24
C ASP A 27 8.85 11.96 22.52
N ARG A 28 8.62 10.69 22.86
CA ARG A 28 9.27 9.54 22.18
C ARG A 28 8.95 9.52 20.67
N PHE A 29 7.71 9.84 20.31
CA PHE A 29 7.30 9.90 18.91
C PHE A 29 8.03 11.01 18.17
N TRP A 30 8.07 12.22 18.72
CA TRP A 30 8.74 13.37 18.11
C TRP A 30 10.24 13.16 18.01
N GLU A 31 10.87 12.62 19.04
CA GLU A 31 12.28 12.24 19.01
C GLU A 31 12.58 11.23 17.88
N ALA A 32 11.74 10.19 17.76
CA ALA A 32 11.88 9.19 16.72
C ALA A 32 11.67 9.76 15.31
N LEU A 33 10.79 10.73 15.16
CA LEU A 33 10.58 11.45 13.90
C LEU A 33 11.80 12.32 13.56
N HIS A 34 12.27 13.14 14.49
CA HIS A 34 13.43 14.02 14.29
C HIS A 34 14.67 13.25 13.89
N ARG A 35 14.96 12.10 14.50
CA ARG A 35 16.10 11.25 14.11
C ARG A 35 16.09 10.77 12.65
N ARG A 36 14.94 10.85 11.98
CA ARG A 36 14.76 10.45 10.57
C ARG A 36 14.74 11.61 9.60
N LEU A 37 14.84 12.81 10.10
CA LEU A 37 14.83 14.03 9.31
C LEU A 37 16.22 14.66 9.28
N PRO A 38 16.58 15.34 8.20
CA PRO A 38 17.80 16.13 8.19
C PRO A 38 17.68 17.28 9.21
N GLU A 39 18.84 17.64 9.80
CA GLU A 39 18.88 18.60 10.91
C GLU A 39 18.21 19.95 10.58
N HIS A 40 18.37 20.42 9.35
CA HIS A 40 17.75 21.68 8.90
C HIS A 40 16.21 21.64 8.93
N ALA A 41 15.59 20.47 8.85
CA ALA A 41 14.13 20.34 8.87
C ALA A 41 13.55 20.24 10.29
N HIS A 42 14.38 20.09 11.34
CA HIS A 42 13.88 19.93 12.70
C HIS A 42 13.10 21.16 13.19
N GLY A 43 13.53 22.35 12.85
CA GLY A 43 12.87 23.61 13.22
C GLY A 43 11.58 23.94 12.43
N GLU A 44 11.33 23.20 11.35
CA GLU A 44 10.14 23.39 10.50
C GLU A 44 8.92 22.58 10.98
N ILE A 45 9.12 21.68 11.94
CA ILE A 45 8.07 20.80 12.45
C ILE A 45 7.55 21.33 13.76
N GLU A 46 6.30 21.75 13.74
CA GLU A 46 5.55 22.08 14.96
C GLU A 46 5.18 20.78 15.68
N THR A 47 5.72 20.63 16.89
CA THR A 47 5.45 19.48 17.77
C THR A 47 4.35 19.84 18.77
N GLY A 48 3.63 18.85 19.26
CA GLY A 48 2.56 19.04 20.23
C GLY A 48 1.92 17.73 20.67
N PRO A 49 0.89 17.80 21.52
CA PRO A 49 0.18 16.63 21.95
C PRO A 49 -0.55 15.96 20.78
N SER A 50 -0.50 14.63 20.74
CA SER A 50 -1.27 13.87 19.75
C SER A 50 -2.76 13.90 20.06
N ILE A 51 -3.58 14.05 19.03
CA ILE A 51 -5.05 13.88 19.14
C ILE A 51 -5.37 12.38 19.23
N GLU A 52 -4.65 11.57 18.45
CA GLU A 52 -4.83 10.11 18.38
C GLU A 52 -3.50 9.45 18.03
N LYS A 53 -3.21 8.33 18.65
CA LYS A 53 -2.11 7.42 18.30
C LYS A 53 -2.62 6.01 18.13
N SER A 54 -2.14 5.34 17.09
CA SER A 54 -2.41 3.92 16.85
C SER A 54 -1.23 3.25 16.18
N ILE A 55 -1.10 1.94 16.35
CA ILE A 55 -0.15 1.11 15.62
C ILE A 55 -0.94 0.24 14.64
N ALA A 56 -0.65 0.38 13.36
CA ALA A 56 -1.25 -0.44 12.32
C ALA A 56 -0.23 -1.50 11.87
N PRO A 57 -0.51 -2.80 12.06
CA PRO A 57 0.34 -3.86 11.53
C PRO A 57 0.25 -3.85 10.01
N LEU A 58 1.39 -3.70 9.35
CA LEU A 58 1.48 -3.78 7.89
C LEU A 58 1.64 -5.25 7.49
N ARG A 59 0.74 -5.74 6.67
CA ARG A 59 0.75 -7.12 6.19
C ARG A 59 0.25 -7.16 4.74
N SER A 60 0.68 -8.17 4.01
CA SER A 60 0.11 -8.53 2.72
C SER A 60 -0.69 -9.82 2.88
N PHE A 61 -1.81 -9.89 2.19
CA PHE A 61 -2.65 -11.07 2.13
C PHE A 61 -3.43 -11.09 0.83
N VAL A 62 -3.50 -12.23 0.17
CA VAL A 62 -4.34 -12.45 -1.02
C VAL A 62 -5.06 -13.78 -0.89
N ALA A 63 -6.38 -13.76 -0.98
CA ALA A 63 -7.19 -14.97 -1.08
C ALA A 63 -7.21 -15.47 -2.52
N GLU A 64 -6.79 -16.71 -2.74
CA GLU A 64 -6.88 -17.39 -4.03
C GLU A 64 -7.56 -18.75 -3.86
N PRO A 65 -8.69 -18.96 -4.57
CA PRO A 65 -9.42 -18.03 -5.44
C PRO A 65 -10.24 -17.00 -4.67
N MET A 66 -10.63 -15.90 -5.33
CA MET A 66 -11.55 -14.89 -4.78
C MET A 66 -13.02 -15.30 -4.90
N ARG A 67 -13.29 -16.47 -5.46
CA ARG A 67 -14.61 -17.08 -5.57
C ARG A 67 -14.60 -18.53 -5.14
N TRP A 68 -15.60 -18.94 -4.36
CA TRP A 68 -15.86 -20.33 -4.03
C TRP A 68 -17.37 -20.62 -4.16
N GLY A 69 -17.76 -21.32 -5.23
CA GLY A 69 -19.17 -21.55 -5.55
C GLY A 69 -19.92 -20.24 -5.75
N LYS A 70 -20.83 -19.93 -4.82
CA LYS A 70 -21.62 -18.69 -4.79
C LYS A 70 -21.08 -17.62 -3.85
N LEU A 71 -19.97 -17.88 -3.17
CA LEU A 71 -19.28 -16.92 -2.34
C LEU A 71 -18.26 -16.14 -3.18
N PHE A 72 -18.30 -14.83 -3.11
CA PHE A 72 -17.35 -13.92 -3.75
C PHE A 72 -16.70 -13.04 -2.67
N LEU A 73 -15.39 -12.89 -2.73
CA LEU A 73 -14.63 -12.00 -1.87
C LEU A 73 -14.28 -10.73 -2.64
N ALA A 74 -14.28 -9.60 -1.97
CA ALA A 74 -13.90 -8.30 -2.52
C ALA A 74 -13.28 -7.40 -1.44
N GLY A 75 -12.42 -6.46 -1.83
CA GLY A 75 -11.75 -5.54 -0.93
C GLY A 75 -10.88 -6.25 0.10
N ASP A 76 -10.80 -5.72 1.32
CA ASP A 76 -9.94 -6.23 2.39
C ASP A 76 -10.26 -7.68 2.82
N ALA A 77 -11.45 -8.19 2.48
CA ALA A 77 -11.78 -9.60 2.68
C ALA A 77 -11.03 -10.51 1.70
N ALA A 78 -10.67 -10.00 0.51
CA ALA A 78 -9.97 -10.74 -0.53
C ALA A 78 -8.47 -10.45 -0.55
N HIS A 79 -8.04 -9.22 -0.26
CA HIS A 79 -6.64 -8.82 -0.34
C HIS A 79 -6.33 -7.65 0.58
N ILE A 80 -5.15 -7.67 1.17
CA ILE A 80 -4.58 -6.59 1.97
C ILE A 80 -3.22 -6.28 1.38
N VAL A 81 -3.05 -5.07 0.87
CA VAL A 81 -1.80 -4.60 0.27
C VAL A 81 -1.07 -3.64 1.22
N PRO A 82 0.27 -3.58 1.20
CA PRO A 82 1.01 -2.57 1.95
C PRO A 82 0.54 -1.17 1.55
N PRO A 83 0.35 -0.25 2.52
CA PRO A 83 -0.18 1.08 2.25
C PRO A 83 0.77 1.98 1.47
N THR A 84 2.02 1.58 1.29
CA THR A 84 3.07 2.35 0.59
C THR A 84 2.66 2.75 -0.82
N GLY A 85 1.97 1.87 -1.55
CA GLY A 85 1.45 2.15 -2.89
C GLY A 85 0.09 2.86 -2.91
N ALA A 86 -0.59 3.02 -1.77
CA ALA A 86 -1.95 3.55 -1.66
C ALA A 86 -2.97 2.84 -2.59
N LYS A 87 -2.86 1.52 -2.73
CA LYS A 87 -3.62 0.73 -3.71
C LYS A 87 -4.89 0.07 -3.16
N GLY A 88 -5.02 -0.09 -1.84
CA GLY A 88 -6.11 -0.89 -1.24
C GLY A 88 -7.50 -0.43 -1.67
N LEU A 89 -7.82 0.86 -1.55
CA LEU A 89 -9.11 1.40 -1.98
C LEU A 89 -9.35 1.23 -3.49
N ASN A 90 -8.33 1.48 -4.29
CA ASN A 90 -8.42 1.34 -5.75
C ASN A 90 -8.68 -0.11 -6.18
N LEU A 91 -8.09 -1.09 -5.49
CA LEU A 91 -8.36 -2.51 -5.71
C LEU A 91 -9.78 -2.88 -5.31
N ALA A 92 -10.26 -2.42 -4.15
CA ALA A 92 -11.63 -2.65 -3.72
C ALA A 92 -12.65 -2.12 -4.74
N PHE A 93 -12.42 -0.93 -5.31
CA PHE A 93 -13.25 -0.42 -6.42
C PHE A 93 -13.13 -1.24 -7.69
N SER A 94 -11.95 -1.78 -7.98
CA SER A 94 -11.75 -2.69 -9.11
C SER A 94 -12.57 -3.97 -8.95
N ASP A 95 -12.58 -4.54 -7.76
CA ASP A 95 -13.39 -5.73 -7.47
C ASP A 95 -14.88 -5.44 -7.65
N VAL A 96 -15.36 -4.29 -7.14
CA VAL A 96 -16.74 -3.86 -7.33
C VAL A 96 -17.06 -3.69 -8.81
N PHE A 97 -16.16 -3.13 -9.60
CA PHE A 97 -16.34 -2.97 -11.04
C PHE A 97 -16.57 -4.32 -11.73
N TYR A 98 -15.70 -5.30 -11.52
CA TYR A 98 -15.83 -6.61 -12.15
C TYR A 98 -17.02 -7.40 -11.59
N LEU A 99 -17.20 -7.43 -10.29
CA LEU A 99 -18.26 -8.21 -9.65
C LEU A 99 -19.64 -7.65 -9.96
N SER A 100 -19.82 -6.33 -9.99
CA SER A 100 -21.11 -5.73 -10.35
C SER A 100 -21.52 -6.05 -11.78
N ARG A 101 -20.59 -5.97 -12.74
CA ARG A 101 -20.85 -6.36 -14.14
C ARG A 101 -21.21 -7.85 -14.24
N ALA A 102 -20.50 -8.69 -13.52
CA ALA A 102 -20.76 -10.12 -13.47
C ALA A 102 -22.16 -10.44 -12.91
N LEU A 103 -22.55 -9.79 -11.83
CA LEU A 103 -23.88 -9.95 -11.24
C LEU A 103 -25.00 -9.40 -12.15
N ILE A 104 -24.76 -8.26 -12.80
CA ILE A 104 -25.72 -7.71 -13.78
C ILE A 104 -25.94 -8.69 -14.93
N ALA A 105 -24.88 -9.25 -15.51
CA ALA A 105 -24.99 -10.23 -16.58
C ALA A 105 -25.70 -11.51 -16.11
N HIS A 106 -25.39 -11.99 -14.91
CA HIS A 106 -26.07 -13.14 -14.32
C HIS A 106 -27.59 -12.94 -14.18
N PHE A 107 -28.00 -11.82 -13.53
CA PHE A 107 -29.42 -11.62 -13.22
C PHE A 107 -30.24 -11.08 -14.38
N ARG A 108 -29.68 -10.33 -15.32
CA ARG A 108 -30.43 -9.71 -16.43
C ARG A 108 -30.29 -10.48 -17.74
N GLU A 109 -29.13 -11.14 -17.95
CA GLU A 109 -28.80 -11.77 -19.23
C GLU A 109 -28.72 -13.29 -19.10
N ASN A 110 -28.90 -13.84 -17.88
CA ASN A 110 -28.75 -15.25 -17.55
C ASN A 110 -27.36 -15.81 -18.00
N SER A 111 -26.32 -15.03 -17.81
CA SER A 111 -24.96 -15.36 -18.22
C SER A 111 -23.99 -15.37 -17.04
N ASP A 112 -23.34 -16.51 -16.80
CA ASP A 112 -22.35 -16.69 -15.74
C ASP A 112 -20.91 -16.42 -16.20
N ARG A 113 -20.71 -16.06 -17.46
CA ARG A 113 -19.39 -15.88 -18.05
C ARG A 113 -18.45 -14.99 -17.22
N TYR A 114 -18.96 -13.85 -16.77
CA TYR A 114 -18.18 -12.90 -15.96
C TYR A 114 -18.03 -13.33 -14.50
N LEU A 115 -19.00 -14.06 -13.96
CA LEU A 115 -18.87 -14.68 -12.64
C LEU A 115 -17.77 -15.74 -12.63
N ASP A 116 -17.67 -16.52 -13.70
CA ASP A 116 -16.67 -17.57 -13.83
C ASP A 116 -15.24 -17.01 -14.00
N SER A 117 -15.11 -15.86 -14.66
CA SER A 117 -13.81 -15.19 -14.85
C SER A 117 -13.44 -14.20 -13.75
N TYR A 118 -14.34 -13.85 -12.81
CA TYR A 118 -14.15 -12.81 -11.80
C TYR A 118 -12.83 -12.95 -11.05
N SER A 119 -12.59 -14.13 -10.47
CA SER A 119 -11.39 -14.35 -9.66
C SER A 119 -10.10 -14.13 -10.46
N GLN A 120 -10.05 -14.63 -11.70
CA GLN A 120 -8.88 -14.47 -12.55
C GLN A 120 -8.63 -12.99 -12.93
N MET A 121 -9.68 -12.27 -13.30
CA MET A 121 -9.58 -10.86 -13.69
C MET A 121 -9.18 -9.97 -12.51
N ALA A 122 -9.79 -10.18 -11.35
CA ALA A 122 -9.48 -9.43 -10.14
C ALA A 122 -8.04 -9.71 -9.65
N LEU A 123 -7.64 -10.99 -9.54
CA LEU A 123 -6.32 -11.40 -9.08
C LEU A 123 -5.18 -10.86 -9.95
N ARG A 124 -5.36 -10.73 -11.25
CA ARG A 124 -4.36 -10.12 -12.12
C ARG A 124 -4.00 -8.69 -11.67
N ARG A 125 -5.01 -7.91 -11.29
CA ARG A 125 -4.82 -6.54 -10.80
C ARG A 125 -4.28 -6.52 -9.38
N VAL A 126 -4.77 -7.42 -8.53
CA VAL A 126 -4.30 -7.57 -7.14
C VAL A 126 -2.80 -7.84 -7.12
N TRP A 127 -2.33 -8.81 -7.89
CA TRP A 127 -0.90 -9.15 -7.93
C TRP A 127 -0.03 -8.06 -8.51
N ALA A 128 -0.52 -7.31 -9.50
CA ALA A 128 0.20 -6.15 -10.02
C ALA A 128 0.35 -5.05 -8.94
N ALA A 129 -0.70 -4.80 -8.16
CA ALA A 129 -0.68 -3.83 -7.08
C ALA A 129 0.14 -4.30 -5.87
N GLU A 130 0.09 -5.59 -5.52
CA GLU A 130 0.95 -6.19 -4.50
C GLU A 130 2.43 -6.04 -4.87
N ASN A 131 2.79 -6.37 -6.11
CA ASN A 131 4.16 -6.29 -6.57
C ASN A 131 4.72 -4.86 -6.43
N ILE A 132 4.04 -3.86 -6.99
CA ILE A 132 4.54 -2.47 -6.90
C ILE A 132 4.56 -1.97 -5.44
N SER A 133 3.54 -2.28 -4.64
CA SER A 133 3.47 -1.88 -3.23
C SER A 133 4.58 -2.53 -2.40
N TRP A 134 4.88 -3.79 -2.63
CA TRP A 134 5.95 -4.52 -1.97
C TRP A 134 7.34 -3.97 -2.36
N ARG A 135 7.58 -3.74 -3.65
CA ARG A 135 8.81 -3.14 -4.16
C ARG A 135 9.03 -1.74 -3.59
N MET A 136 7.99 -0.90 -3.58
CA MET A 136 8.05 0.43 -2.96
C MET A 136 8.35 0.33 -1.46
N THR A 137 7.75 -0.62 -0.76
CA THR A 137 8.01 -0.81 0.67
C THR A 137 9.48 -1.16 0.91
N LYS A 138 10.04 -2.08 0.12
CA LYS A 138 11.46 -2.42 0.21
C LYS A 138 12.39 -1.27 -0.16
N LEU A 139 12.02 -0.50 -1.18
CA LEU A 139 12.81 0.63 -1.63
C LEU A 139 12.86 1.77 -0.59
N LEU A 140 11.71 2.06 0.05
CA LEU A 140 11.55 3.25 0.90
C LEU A 140 11.85 3.01 2.39
N HIS A 141 12.03 1.76 2.83
CA HIS A 141 12.21 1.43 4.24
C HIS A 141 13.51 0.68 4.50
N VAL A 142 14.14 0.99 5.64
CA VAL A 142 15.24 0.23 6.20
C VAL A 142 14.67 -0.73 7.24
N PHE A 143 14.96 -2.02 7.10
CA PHE A 143 14.49 -3.03 8.03
C PHE A 143 15.57 -3.36 9.08
N PRO A 144 15.18 -3.63 10.35
CA PRO A 144 16.12 -4.06 11.37
C PRO A 144 16.86 -5.34 10.94
N GLY A 145 18.19 -5.34 11.09
CA GLY A 145 19.02 -6.49 10.71
C GLY A 145 19.31 -6.63 9.21
N GLU A 146 18.96 -5.62 8.42
CA GLU A 146 19.29 -5.61 7.00
C GLU A 146 20.80 -5.64 6.76
N ASP A 147 21.26 -6.50 5.84
CA ASP A 147 22.67 -6.63 5.47
C ASP A 147 23.17 -5.34 4.78
N PRO A 148 24.42 -4.90 5.04
CA PRO A 148 25.03 -3.79 4.30
C PRO A 148 25.04 -3.96 2.78
N PHE A 149 25.03 -5.19 2.28
CA PHE A 149 24.88 -5.47 0.86
C PHE A 149 23.50 -5.07 0.35
N ASP A 150 22.44 -5.47 1.04
CA ASP A 150 21.05 -5.10 0.69
C ASP A 150 20.85 -3.58 0.69
N GLN A 151 21.46 -2.88 1.64
CA GLN A 151 21.45 -1.41 1.68
C GLN A 151 22.08 -0.78 0.43
N LYS A 152 23.18 -1.35 -0.06
CA LYS A 152 23.84 -0.86 -1.28
C LYS A 152 23.01 -1.15 -2.53
N ILE A 153 22.37 -2.32 -2.60
CA ILE A 153 21.45 -2.65 -3.69
C ILE A 153 20.28 -1.66 -3.72
N ARG A 154 19.66 -1.41 -2.57
CA ARG A 154 18.56 -0.44 -2.47
C ARG A 154 19.01 0.98 -2.86
N GLN A 155 20.19 1.43 -2.43
CA GLN A 155 20.70 2.73 -2.84
C GLN A 155 20.90 2.81 -4.36
N ASN A 156 21.47 1.76 -4.97
CA ASN A 156 21.60 1.70 -6.42
C ASN A 156 20.24 1.74 -7.14
N ASP A 157 19.21 1.09 -6.61
CA ASP A 157 17.85 1.16 -7.17
C ASP A 157 17.29 2.59 -7.13
N PHE A 158 17.56 3.32 -6.03
CA PHE A 158 17.23 4.75 -5.95
C PHE A 158 17.96 5.59 -6.98
N ASP A 159 19.27 5.38 -7.11
CA ASP A 159 20.11 6.13 -8.04
C ASP A 159 19.67 5.88 -9.49
N LEU A 160 19.33 4.64 -9.83
CA LEU A 160 18.78 4.28 -11.12
C LEU A 160 17.41 4.93 -11.38
N LEU A 161 16.52 4.90 -10.39
CA LEU A 161 15.20 5.53 -10.49
C LEU A 161 15.34 7.06 -10.63
N ALA A 162 16.28 7.68 -9.92
CA ALA A 162 16.52 9.11 -10.01
C ALA A 162 17.20 9.52 -11.34
N GLY A 163 18.07 8.68 -11.89
CA GLY A 163 18.91 8.99 -13.03
C GLY A 163 18.39 8.57 -14.40
N SER A 164 17.35 7.74 -14.48
CA SER A 164 16.87 7.16 -15.75
C SER A 164 15.39 7.43 -16.02
N GLU A 165 15.09 8.20 -17.06
CA GLU A 165 13.71 8.46 -17.49
C GLU A 165 12.97 7.17 -17.88
N ASP A 166 13.64 6.18 -18.44
CA ASP A 166 12.97 4.93 -18.84
C ASP A 166 12.54 4.11 -17.61
N ILE A 167 13.37 4.10 -16.55
CA ILE A 167 13.01 3.47 -15.27
C ILE A 167 11.88 4.24 -14.60
N GLN A 168 11.91 5.58 -14.64
CA GLN A 168 10.83 6.42 -14.11
C GLN A 168 9.51 6.17 -14.84
N ARG A 169 9.53 6.05 -16.17
CA ARG A 169 8.35 5.73 -16.97
C ARG A 169 7.79 4.33 -16.66
N ALA A 170 8.67 3.34 -16.55
CA ALA A 170 8.28 1.98 -16.17
C ALA A 170 7.66 1.95 -14.77
N PHE A 171 8.28 2.63 -13.81
CA PHE A 171 7.76 2.76 -12.46
C PHE A 171 6.40 3.46 -12.42
N ALA A 172 6.25 4.57 -13.17
CA ALA A 172 4.98 5.30 -13.27
C ALA A 172 3.88 4.44 -13.91
N PHE A 173 4.19 3.66 -14.92
CA PHE A 173 3.26 2.72 -15.54
C PHE A 173 2.76 1.66 -14.54
N GLU A 174 3.68 1.02 -13.81
CA GLU A 174 3.32 0.05 -12.78
C GLU A 174 2.52 0.73 -11.64
N TYR A 175 2.89 1.97 -11.27
CA TYR A 175 2.20 2.72 -10.23
C TYR A 175 0.77 3.11 -10.63
N ILE A 176 0.52 3.50 -11.87
CA ILE A 176 -0.83 3.77 -12.37
C ILE A 176 -1.68 2.48 -12.30
N GLY A 177 -1.09 1.36 -12.64
CA GLY A 177 -1.72 0.04 -12.63
C GLY A 177 -2.36 -0.32 -13.97
N LEU A 178 -2.84 -1.56 -14.04
CA LEU A 178 -3.43 -2.10 -15.28
C LEU A 178 -4.74 -1.39 -15.63
N PRO A 179 -5.03 -1.18 -16.92
CA PRO A 179 -6.34 -0.71 -17.36
C PRO A 179 -7.44 -1.72 -17.01
N PHE A 180 -8.69 -1.27 -16.98
CA PHE A 180 -9.82 -2.19 -16.90
C PHE A 180 -9.97 -2.96 -18.20
N GLU A 181 -10.29 -4.24 -18.09
CA GLU A 181 -10.58 -5.13 -19.20
C GLU A 181 -12.10 -5.28 -19.37
N ASP A 182 -12.56 -5.41 -20.62
CA ASP A 182 -13.99 -5.62 -20.95
C ASP A 182 -14.41 -7.09 -20.79
#